data_2c12e9b8140bdc2dafccdd03c293a61d
#
_entry.id   2c12e9b8140bdc2dafccdd03c293a61d
#
_cell.length_a   1.000
_cell.length_b   1.000
_cell.length_c   1.000
_cell.angle_alpha   90.00
_cell.angle_beta   90.00
_cell.angle_gamma   90.00
#
_symmetry.space_group_name_H-M   'P 1'
#
loop_
_entity.id
_entity.type
_entity.pdbx_description
1 polymer ?
#
loop_
_entity_poly.entity_id
_entity_poly.type
_entity_poly.pdbx_seq_one_letter_code
_entity_poly.pdbx_strand_id
1 'polypeptide(L)'
;LFSTVTHSLKSIESEQLAHIQTLTANAAERTENIQRILANTGVKIPEKLAQADLDPDSAIGGPYEAPETTEMFENSISELDLALDQFEKVKSFARKLPFNNPAPGKQITSLFGNRVDPFFGRLAMHAGIDFRQKTGNDVRATGDGVVVTAGAMGGYGYMVEIDHGNGITTRYGHLSKILVDKGDTVSEGDIIALSGSTGRSTGPHLHYEVRRNGQAV
;
A
#
# COMPACT_ATOMS: atom_id res chain seq x y z
N LEU A 1 -27.85 -32.10 -36.63
CA LEU A 1 -27.08 -30.83 -36.76
C LEU A 1 -27.47 -29.82 -35.66
N PHE A 2 -28.79 -29.50 -35.54
CA PHE A 2 -29.26 -28.55 -34.50
C PHE A 2 -28.93 -29.04 -33.08
N SER A 3 -29.17 -30.30 -32.76
CA SER A 3 -28.90 -30.90 -31.45
C SER A 3 -27.39 -30.82 -31.06
N THR A 4 -26.51 -31.02 -32.01
CA THR A 4 -25.05 -30.97 -31.79
C THR A 4 -24.59 -29.54 -31.50
N VAL A 5 -25.12 -28.56 -32.24
CA VAL A 5 -24.80 -27.13 -32.03
C VAL A 5 -25.31 -26.66 -30.67
N THR A 6 -26.56 -27.02 -30.28
CA THR A 6 -27.12 -26.67 -28.98
C THR A 6 -26.32 -27.30 -27.84
N HIS A 7 -25.86 -28.53 -27.99
CA HIS A 7 -25.00 -29.19 -27.00
C HIS A 7 -23.65 -28.50 -26.86
N SER A 8 -22.98 -28.13 -27.97
CA SER A 8 -21.73 -27.40 -27.96
C SER A 8 -21.85 -26.01 -27.31
N LEU A 9 -22.94 -25.29 -27.61
CA LEU A 9 -23.19 -23.98 -26.99
C LEU A 9 -23.36 -24.07 -25.47
N LYS A 10 -24.15 -25.06 -24.99
CA LYS A 10 -24.30 -25.29 -23.54
C LYS A 10 -22.98 -25.69 -22.86
N SER A 11 -22.12 -26.46 -23.54
CA SER A 11 -20.82 -26.83 -23.02
C SER A 11 -19.92 -25.58 -22.86
N ILE A 12 -19.87 -24.71 -23.87
CA ILE A 12 -19.12 -23.47 -23.85
C ILE A 12 -19.63 -22.56 -22.73
N GLU A 13 -20.94 -22.40 -22.61
CA GLU A 13 -21.56 -21.59 -21.57
C GLU A 13 -21.20 -22.10 -20.16
N SER A 14 -21.29 -23.41 -19.93
CA SER A 14 -20.90 -24.03 -18.66
C SER A 14 -19.41 -23.84 -18.34
N GLU A 15 -18.53 -23.96 -19.34
CA GLU A 15 -17.09 -23.72 -19.19
C GLU A 15 -16.80 -22.26 -18.84
N GLN A 16 -17.46 -21.33 -19.52
CA GLN A 16 -17.30 -19.89 -19.24
C GLN A 16 -17.79 -19.54 -17.83
N LEU A 17 -18.94 -20.07 -17.42
CA LEU A 17 -19.46 -19.87 -16.07
C LEU A 17 -18.51 -20.40 -14.99
N ALA A 18 -17.98 -21.61 -15.17
CA ALA A 18 -16.99 -22.18 -14.27
C ALA A 18 -15.70 -21.34 -14.20
N HIS A 19 -15.30 -20.74 -15.33
CA HIS A 19 -14.13 -19.84 -15.37
C HIS A 19 -14.37 -18.55 -14.58
N ILE A 20 -15.54 -17.92 -14.77
CA ILE A 20 -15.97 -16.73 -14.02
C ILE A 20 -15.98 -17.01 -12.53
N GLN A 21 -16.61 -18.12 -12.11
CA GLN A 21 -16.65 -18.52 -10.70
C GLN A 21 -15.26 -18.75 -10.11
N THR A 22 -14.35 -19.33 -10.88
CA THR A 22 -12.94 -19.50 -10.47
C THR A 22 -12.24 -18.18 -10.28
N LEU A 23 -12.43 -17.22 -11.19
CA LEU A 23 -11.85 -15.87 -11.06
C LEU A 23 -12.40 -15.11 -9.84
N THR A 24 -13.71 -15.20 -9.60
CA THR A 24 -14.37 -14.63 -8.43
C THR A 24 -13.78 -15.18 -7.13
N ALA A 25 -13.68 -16.51 -7.03
CA ALA A 25 -13.10 -17.17 -5.86
C ALA A 25 -11.62 -16.75 -5.64
N ASN A 26 -10.83 -16.69 -6.71
CA ASN A 26 -9.44 -16.25 -6.64
C ASN A 26 -9.31 -14.79 -6.18
N ALA A 27 -10.17 -13.90 -6.66
CA ALA A 27 -10.17 -12.49 -6.25
C ALA A 27 -10.54 -12.36 -4.76
N ALA A 28 -11.56 -13.07 -4.30
CA ALA A 28 -11.98 -13.12 -2.91
C ALA A 28 -10.88 -13.66 -1.99
N GLU A 29 -10.25 -14.79 -2.35
CA GLU A 29 -9.16 -15.39 -1.58
C GLU A 29 -7.96 -14.43 -1.45
N ARG A 30 -7.58 -13.76 -2.53
CA ARG A 30 -6.48 -12.76 -2.50
C ARG A 30 -6.84 -11.59 -1.60
N THR A 31 -8.07 -11.10 -1.66
CA THR A 31 -8.57 -10.03 -0.79
C THR A 31 -8.46 -10.42 0.68
N GLU A 32 -8.97 -11.60 1.03
CA GLU A 32 -8.92 -12.11 2.41
C GLU A 32 -7.47 -12.30 2.89
N ASN A 33 -6.58 -12.79 2.02
CA ASN A 33 -5.17 -12.95 2.35
C ASN A 33 -4.51 -11.61 2.69
N ILE A 34 -4.75 -10.56 1.89
CA ILE A 34 -4.22 -9.22 2.17
C ILE A 34 -4.81 -8.69 3.47
N GLN A 35 -6.12 -8.78 3.68
CA GLN A 35 -6.79 -8.33 4.89
C GLN A 35 -6.23 -9.03 6.14
N ARG A 36 -6.00 -10.34 6.08
CA ARG A 36 -5.41 -11.12 7.17
C ARG A 36 -3.98 -10.69 7.49
N ILE A 37 -3.15 -10.44 6.46
CA ILE A 37 -1.78 -9.93 6.66
C ILE A 37 -1.83 -8.56 7.34
N LEU A 38 -2.68 -7.65 6.85
CA LEU A 38 -2.85 -6.32 7.44
C LEU A 38 -3.31 -6.38 8.90
N ALA A 39 -4.28 -7.23 9.21
CA ALA A 39 -4.76 -7.43 10.58
C ALA A 39 -3.64 -7.91 11.51
N ASN A 40 -2.78 -8.82 11.04
CA ASN A 40 -1.64 -9.32 11.82
C ASN A 40 -0.56 -8.25 12.08
N THR A 41 -0.49 -7.20 11.25
CA THR A 41 0.41 -6.07 11.48
C THR A 41 -0.20 -4.98 12.38
N GLY A 42 -1.42 -5.17 12.87
CA GLY A 42 -2.15 -4.20 13.69
C GLY A 42 -2.68 -2.99 12.91
N VAL A 43 -2.64 -3.04 11.58
CA VAL A 43 -3.25 -2.02 10.73
C VAL A 43 -4.75 -2.23 10.67
N LYS A 44 -5.51 -1.22 11.09
CA LYS A 44 -6.98 -1.23 10.98
C LYS A 44 -7.37 -0.92 9.54
N ILE A 45 -8.02 -1.87 8.90
CA ILE A 45 -8.62 -1.65 7.57
C ILE A 45 -9.90 -0.83 7.80
N PRO A 46 -10.11 0.27 7.05
CA PRO A 46 -11.36 1.03 7.12
C PRO A 46 -12.57 0.12 6.81
N GLU A 47 -13.66 0.26 7.57
CA GLU A 47 -14.86 -0.59 7.41
C GLU A 47 -15.41 -0.58 5.98
N LYS A 48 -15.35 0.57 5.30
CA LYS A 48 -15.72 0.70 3.87
C LYS A 48 -14.87 -0.14 2.92
N LEU A 49 -13.67 -0.56 3.33
CA LEU A 49 -12.81 -1.45 2.56
C LEU A 49 -12.93 -2.92 3.01
N ALA A 50 -13.52 -3.15 4.17
CA ALA A 50 -13.71 -4.51 4.71
C ALA A 50 -14.99 -5.18 4.21
N GLN A 51 -15.97 -4.39 3.76
CA GLN A 51 -17.26 -4.89 3.27
C GLN A 51 -17.38 -4.62 1.78
N ALA A 52 -17.94 -5.57 1.03
CA ALA A 52 -18.43 -5.27 -0.30
C ALA A 52 -19.54 -4.19 -0.18
N ASP A 53 -19.53 -3.20 -1.07
CA ASP A 53 -20.61 -2.19 -1.14
C ASP A 53 -21.92 -2.88 -1.58
N LEU A 54 -22.51 -3.64 -0.68
CA LEU A 54 -23.92 -4.04 -0.81
C LEU A 54 -24.71 -2.77 -0.45
N ASP A 55 -25.43 -2.24 -1.42
CA ASP A 55 -26.34 -1.12 -1.20
C ASP A 55 -27.34 -1.52 -0.08
N PRO A 56 -27.26 -0.90 1.13
CA PRO A 56 -28.13 -1.27 2.23
C PRO A 56 -29.62 -0.93 1.96
N ASP A 57 -29.90 -0.10 0.94
CA ASP A 57 -31.26 0.24 0.52
C ASP A 57 -31.80 -0.67 -0.60
N SER A 58 -31.02 -1.65 -1.08
CA SER A 58 -31.55 -2.68 -1.98
C SER A 58 -32.44 -3.63 -1.17
N ALA A 59 -33.71 -3.25 -1.02
CA ALA A 59 -34.73 -4.12 -0.45
C ALA A 59 -34.98 -5.29 -1.43
N ILE A 60 -34.33 -6.43 -1.19
CA ILE A 60 -34.51 -7.66 -1.98
C ILE A 60 -35.49 -8.55 -1.25
N GLY A 61 -36.65 -8.74 -1.85
CA GLY A 61 -37.68 -9.64 -1.34
C GLY A 61 -38.71 -9.98 -2.43
N GLY A 62 -39.03 -11.24 -2.56
CA GLY A 62 -40.03 -11.77 -3.50
C GLY A 62 -40.03 -13.30 -3.47
N PRO A 63 -41.02 -14.00 -4.10
CA PRO A 63 -40.97 -15.43 -4.29
C PRO A 63 -39.74 -15.80 -5.12
N TYR A 64 -39.03 -16.85 -4.70
CA TYR A 64 -37.88 -17.37 -5.45
C TYR A 64 -38.37 -17.98 -6.77
N GLU A 65 -37.94 -17.44 -7.89
CA GLU A 65 -37.99 -18.06 -9.21
C GLU A 65 -36.55 -18.45 -9.59
N ALA A 66 -36.40 -19.68 -10.11
CA ALA A 66 -35.09 -20.14 -10.56
C ALA A 66 -34.66 -19.29 -11.76
N PRO A 67 -33.48 -18.64 -11.72
CA PRO A 67 -33.02 -17.77 -12.80
C PRO A 67 -32.87 -18.56 -14.11
N GLU A 68 -33.21 -17.93 -15.24
CA GLU A 68 -32.81 -18.43 -16.55
C GLU A 68 -31.29 -18.42 -16.71
N THR A 69 -30.76 -19.24 -17.63
CA THR A 69 -29.30 -19.39 -17.83
C THR A 69 -28.59 -18.04 -18.10
N THR A 70 -29.25 -17.13 -18.80
CA THR A 70 -28.75 -15.79 -19.08
C THR A 70 -28.62 -14.96 -17.81
N GLU A 71 -29.62 -15.02 -16.91
CA GLU A 71 -29.57 -14.32 -15.61
C GLU A 71 -28.47 -14.90 -14.69
N MET A 72 -28.23 -16.21 -14.73
CA MET A 72 -27.14 -16.85 -13.99
C MET A 72 -25.78 -16.32 -14.45
N PHE A 73 -25.60 -16.15 -15.76
CA PHE A 73 -24.36 -15.64 -16.33
C PHE A 73 -24.14 -14.16 -15.96
N GLU A 74 -25.18 -13.32 -16.09
CA GLU A 74 -25.14 -11.89 -15.72
C GLU A 74 -24.88 -11.72 -14.22
N ASN A 75 -25.52 -12.51 -13.36
CA ASN A 75 -25.27 -12.51 -11.93
C ASN A 75 -23.82 -12.90 -11.60
N SER A 76 -23.27 -13.93 -12.27
CA SER A 76 -21.88 -14.34 -12.06
C SER A 76 -20.87 -13.30 -12.52
N ILE A 77 -21.15 -12.55 -13.59
CA ILE A 77 -20.33 -11.41 -14.01
C ILE A 77 -20.38 -10.31 -12.95
N SER A 78 -21.57 -9.98 -12.45
CA SER A 78 -21.74 -8.96 -11.43
C SER A 78 -21.01 -9.32 -10.13
N GLU A 79 -21.03 -10.58 -9.72
CA GLU A 79 -20.27 -11.09 -8.57
C GLU A 79 -18.75 -10.98 -8.81
N LEU A 80 -18.28 -11.28 -10.03
CA LEU A 80 -16.87 -11.12 -10.39
C LEU A 80 -16.44 -9.66 -10.32
N ASP A 81 -17.24 -8.75 -10.91
CA ASP A 81 -16.93 -7.31 -10.90
C ASP A 81 -16.85 -6.79 -9.46
N LEU A 82 -17.77 -7.19 -8.59
CA LEU A 82 -17.75 -6.83 -7.17
C LEU A 82 -16.50 -7.36 -6.46
N ALA A 83 -16.12 -8.62 -6.71
CA ALA A 83 -14.94 -9.23 -6.11
C ALA A 83 -13.64 -8.57 -6.58
N LEU A 84 -13.56 -8.21 -7.87
CA LEU A 84 -12.41 -7.49 -8.44
C LEU A 84 -12.30 -6.07 -7.89
N ASP A 85 -13.40 -5.34 -7.78
CA ASP A 85 -13.42 -3.99 -7.21
C ASP A 85 -12.95 -4.02 -5.74
N GLN A 86 -13.45 -4.98 -4.96
CA GLN A 86 -13.02 -5.17 -3.58
C GLN A 86 -11.53 -5.51 -3.50
N PHE A 87 -11.04 -6.38 -4.36
CA PHE A 87 -9.61 -6.73 -4.44
C PHE A 87 -8.75 -5.50 -4.74
N GLU A 88 -9.10 -4.70 -5.77
CA GLU A 88 -8.34 -3.51 -6.13
C GLU A 88 -8.38 -2.44 -5.03
N LYS A 89 -9.51 -2.25 -4.33
CA LYS A 89 -9.61 -1.35 -3.17
C LYS A 89 -8.65 -1.76 -2.06
N VAL A 90 -8.67 -3.03 -1.66
CA VAL A 90 -7.81 -3.54 -0.58
C VAL A 90 -6.33 -3.53 -0.99
N LYS A 91 -6.02 -3.90 -2.22
CA LYS A 91 -4.66 -3.86 -2.79
C LYS A 91 -4.12 -2.43 -2.84
N SER A 92 -4.93 -1.47 -3.32
CA SER A 92 -4.57 -0.04 -3.35
C SER A 92 -4.31 0.51 -1.95
N PHE A 93 -5.13 0.12 -0.97
CA PHE A 93 -4.89 0.48 0.42
C PHE A 93 -3.57 -0.10 0.95
N ALA A 94 -3.30 -1.39 0.66
CA ALA A 94 -2.06 -2.06 1.10
C ALA A 94 -0.81 -1.41 0.51
N ARG A 95 -0.84 -1.02 -0.76
CA ARG A 95 0.29 -0.34 -1.44
C ARG A 95 0.62 1.05 -0.86
N LYS A 96 -0.33 1.72 -0.24
CA LYS A 96 -0.10 2.98 0.45
C LYS A 96 0.64 2.81 1.77
N LEU A 97 0.61 1.63 2.37
CA LEU A 97 1.29 1.39 3.64
C LEU A 97 2.81 1.29 3.42
N PRO A 98 3.62 1.96 4.26
CA PRO A 98 5.07 2.04 4.08
C PRO A 98 5.78 0.77 4.55
N PHE A 99 5.49 -0.38 3.91
CA PHE A 99 6.06 -1.68 4.26
C PHE A 99 7.36 -1.99 3.54
N ASN A 100 7.69 -1.24 2.49
CA ASN A 100 8.92 -1.49 1.75
C ASN A 100 10.15 -0.92 2.46
N ASN A 101 11.33 -1.36 2.04
CA ASN A 101 12.62 -0.90 2.58
C ASN A 101 13.10 0.33 1.80
N PRO A 102 13.35 1.49 2.46
CA PRO A 102 13.81 2.70 1.80
C PRO A 102 15.25 2.60 1.27
N ALA A 103 16.02 1.60 1.77
CA ALA A 103 17.43 1.39 1.47
C ALA A 103 17.75 -0.13 1.34
N PRO A 104 17.27 -0.81 0.27
CA PRO A 104 17.42 -2.27 0.13
C PRO A 104 18.88 -2.72 0.25
N GLY A 105 19.10 -3.78 1.03
CA GLY A 105 20.42 -4.36 1.26
C GLY A 105 21.37 -3.53 2.15
N LYS A 106 20.87 -2.46 2.79
CA LYS A 106 21.68 -1.65 3.70
C LYS A 106 21.44 -2.04 5.15
N GLN A 107 22.51 -1.94 5.95
CA GLN A 107 22.50 -2.27 7.36
C GLN A 107 21.85 -1.12 8.17
N ILE A 108 20.99 -1.47 9.12
CA ILE A 108 20.49 -0.55 10.14
C ILE A 108 21.62 -0.29 11.15
N THR A 109 21.90 0.97 11.43
CA THR A 109 22.93 1.41 12.35
C THR A 109 22.38 2.02 13.63
N SER A 110 21.12 2.49 13.60
CA SER A 110 20.44 3.00 14.80
C SER A 110 18.94 2.73 14.71
N LEU A 111 18.38 2.27 15.80
CA LEU A 111 16.95 1.98 15.90
C LEU A 111 16.18 3.21 16.42
N PHE A 112 14.86 3.16 16.23
CA PHE A 112 13.91 4.06 16.85
C PHE A 112 13.93 3.93 18.38
N GLY A 113 13.75 5.04 19.09
CA GLY A 113 13.63 5.05 20.55
C GLY A 113 14.72 5.86 21.25
N ASN A 114 14.76 5.73 22.56
CA ASN A 114 15.70 6.48 23.39
C ASN A 114 17.13 6.00 23.20
N ARG A 115 18.03 6.93 22.87
CA ARG A 115 19.47 6.69 22.75
C ARG A 115 20.29 7.88 23.25
N VAL A 116 21.56 7.68 23.50
CA VAL A 116 22.47 8.80 23.78
C VAL A 116 22.67 9.61 22.51
N ASP A 117 22.37 10.89 22.58
CA ASP A 117 22.56 11.83 21.47
C ASP A 117 24.06 11.97 21.17
N PRO A 118 24.47 11.77 19.90
CA PRO A 118 25.91 11.78 19.55
C PRO A 118 26.57 13.15 19.64
N PHE A 119 25.80 14.24 19.71
CA PHE A 119 26.36 15.61 19.78
C PHE A 119 26.41 16.13 21.21
N PHE A 120 25.40 15.86 22.04
CA PHE A 120 25.28 16.39 23.38
C PHE A 120 25.58 15.40 24.49
N GLY A 121 25.74 14.11 24.17
CA GLY A 121 25.97 13.06 25.16
C GLY A 121 24.81 12.84 26.16
N ARG A 122 23.64 13.35 25.88
CA ARG A 122 22.41 13.24 26.73
C ARG A 122 21.42 12.27 26.13
N LEU A 123 20.56 11.70 26.97
CA LEU A 123 19.46 10.86 26.50
C LEU A 123 18.51 11.69 25.61
N ALA A 124 18.23 11.18 24.40
CA ALA A 124 17.33 11.81 23.44
C ALA A 124 16.53 10.74 22.71
N MET A 125 15.33 11.11 22.27
CA MET A 125 14.47 10.26 21.46
C MET A 125 14.95 10.32 20.00
N HIS A 126 15.25 9.15 19.42
CA HIS A 126 15.50 8.98 17.99
C HIS A 126 14.17 8.65 17.30
N ALA A 127 13.67 9.57 16.51
CA ALA A 127 12.34 9.49 15.91
C ALA A 127 12.26 8.57 14.68
N GLY A 128 13.33 7.84 14.36
CA GLY A 128 13.38 6.98 13.17
C GLY A 128 14.41 5.87 13.25
N ILE A 129 14.75 5.36 12.08
CA ILE A 129 15.76 4.32 11.88
C ILE A 129 16.84 4.88 10.95
N ASP A 130 18.12 4.66 11.31
CA ASP A 130 19.24 5.07 10.47
C ASP A 130 19.79 3.88 9.69
N PHE A 131 19.88 4.03 8.35
CA PHE A 131 20.46 3.06 7.44
C PHE A 131 21.85 3.52 6.99
N ARG A 132 22.87 2.68 7.14
CA ARG A 132 24.22 2.96 6.64
C ARG A 132 24.21 3.08 5.13
N GLN A 133 24.50 4.24 4.60
CA GLN A 133 24.59 4.50 3.17
C GLN A 133 25.77 5.42 2.87
N LYS A 134 26.39 5.23 1.69
CA LYS A 134 27.32 6.22 1.14
C LYS A 134 26.51 7.35 0.52
N THR A 135 27.08 8.57 0.54
CA THR A 135 26.49 9.69 -0.19
C THR A 135 26.26 9.32 -1.66
N GLY A 136 25.06 9.64 -2.17
CA GLY A 136 24.68 9.39 -3.56
C GLY A 136 24.01 8.04 -3.81
N ASN A 137 23.76 7.23 -2.79
CA ASN A 137 22.99 5.99 -2.95
C ASN A 137 21.47 6.30 -3.05
N ASP A 138 20.76 5.48 -3.81
CA ASP A 138 19.32 5.59 -3.98
C ASP A 138 18.57 5.50 -2.64
N VAL A 139 17.58 6.38 -2.51
CA VAL A 139 16.56 6.35 -1.46
C VAL A 139 15.22 6.16 -2.12
N ARG A 140 14.45 5.17 -1.65
CA ARG A 140 13.21 4.74 -2.30
C ARG A 140 12.00 5.01 -1.42
N ALA A 141 10.87 5.34 -2.08
CA ALA A 141 9.57 5.42 -1.44
C ALA A 141 9.17 4.04 -0.89
N THR A 142 8.67 4.01 0.34
CA THR A 142 8.29 2.78 1.04
C THR A 142 6.84 2.36 0.82
N GLY A 143 6.05 3.20 0.18
CA GLY A 143 4.66 2.98 -0.21
C GLY A 143 4.21 4.04 -1.20
N ASP A 144 3.06 3.81 -1.85
CA ASP A 144 2.43 4.80 -2.73
C ASP A 144 1.99 6.03 -1.93
N GLY A 145 2.13 7.22 -2.49
CA GLY A 145 1.73 8.46 -1.80
C GLY A 145 1.97 9.72 -2.59
N VAL A 146 1.79 10.86 -1.91
CA VAL A 146 2.02 12.19 -2.46
C VAL A 146 3.11 12.89 -1.66
N VAL A 147 4.08 13.49 -2.34
CA VAL A 147 5.15 14.28 -1.71
C VAL A 147 4.56 15.57 -1.12
N VAL A 148 4.61 15.70 0.21
CA VAL A 148 4.10 16.90 0.91
C VAL A 148 5.21 17.87 1.28
N THR A 149 6.45 17.39 1.36
CA THR A 149 7.63 18.23 1.60
C THR A 149 8.82 17.71 0.78
N ALA A 150 9.52 18.61 0.10
CA ALA A 150 10.76 18.33 -0.62
C ALA A 150 11.67 19.57 -0.48
N GLY A 151 12.71 19.52 0.38
CA GLY A 151 13.57 20.66 0.61
C GLY A 151 14.39 20.61 1.89
N ALA A 152 14.99 21.75 2.26
CA ALA A 152 15.78 21.90 3.48
C ALA A 152 14.87 22.05 4.71
N MET A 153 15.06 21.19 5.72
CA MET A 153 14.24 21.12 6.93
C MET A 153 15.07 20.98 8.20
N GLY A 154 15.67 22.08 8.63
CA GLY A 154 16.38 22.18 9.91
C GLY A 154 17.36 21.04 10.17
N GLY A 155 17.18 20.31 11.27
CA GLY A 155 18.05 19.20 11.66
C GLY A 155 18.05 18.02 10.69
N TYR A 156 16.99 17.84 9.89
CA TYR A 156 16.92 16.79 8.85
C TYR A 156 17.81 17.07 7.64
N GLY A 157 18.29 18.33 7.46
CA GLY A 157 18.97 18.71 6.24
C GLY A 157 18.03 18.74 5.04
N TYR A 158 18.44 18.21 3.89
CA TYR A 158 17.50 17.94 2.80
C TYR A 158 16.62 16.76 3.16
N MET A 159 15.31 16.94 3.00
CA MET A 159 14.30 15.97 3.43
C MET A 159 13.18 15.86 2.39
N VAL A 160 12.69 14.64 2.22
CA VAL A 160 11.42 14.34 1.54
C VAL A 160 10.44 13.82 2.60
N GLU A 161 9.18 14.28 2.56
CA GLU A 161 8.07 13.72 3.32
C GLU A 161 6.96 13.30 2.36
N ILE A 162 6.48 12.06 2.51
CA ILE A 162 5.42 11.48 1.70
C ILE A 162 4.20 11.23 2.58
N ASP A 163 3.03 11.68 2.12
CA ASP A 163 1.73 11.34 2.70
C ASP A 163 1.15 10.13 1.98
N HIS A 164 0.92 9.06 2.72
CA HIS A 164 0.34 7.80 2.27
C HIS A 164 -1.18 7.74 2.48
N GLY A 165 -1.76 8.81 3.04
CA GLY A 165 -3.14 8.85 3.47
C GLY A 165 -3.36 8.20 4.85
N ASN A 166 -4.58 8.27 5.34
CA ASN A 166 -4.99 7.70 6.64
C ASN A 166 -4.15 8.18 7.84
N GLY A 167 -3.57 9.39 7.75
CA GLY A 167 -2.68 9.96 8.76
C GLY A 167 -1.30 9.32 8.85
N ILE A 168 -0.89 8.55 7.84
CA ILE A 168 0.44 7.94 7.76
C ILE A 168 1.32 8.76 6.84
N THR A 169 2.47 9.20 7.35
CA THR A 169 3.52 9.85 6.55
C THR A 169 4.87 9.18 6.78
N THR A 170 5.76 9.29 5.79
CA THR A 170 7.17 8.87 5.94
C THR A 170 8.11 10.03 5.67
N ARG A 171 9.24 10.08 6.39
CA ARG A 171 10.30 11.08 6.21
C ARG A 171 11.61 10.42 5.88
N TYR A 172 12.33 11.06 4.95
CA TYR A 172 13.62 10.64 4.45
C TYR A 172 14.59 11.83 4.62
N GLY A 173 15.49 11.73 5.60
CA GLY A 173 16.38 12.84 6.00
C GLY A 173 17.83 12.64 5.60
N HIS A 174 18.64 13.70 5.82
CA HIS A 174 20.08 13.81 5.57
C HIS A 174 20.47 13.59 4.11
N LEU A 175 19.54 13.88 3.17
CA LEU A 175 19.70 13.64 1.75
C LEU A 175 20.81 14.56 1.16
N SER A 176 21.49 14.08 0.11
CA SER A 176 22.41 14.90 -0.69
C SER A 176 21.72 15.56 -1.88
N LYS A 177 20.68 14.90 -2.41
CA LYS A 177 19.90 15.39 -3.56
C LYS A 177 18.46 14.88 -3.46
N ILE A 178 17.51 15.75 -3.76
CA ILE A 178 16.08 15.42 -3.90
C ILE A 178 15.80 15.27 -5.39
N LEU A 179 15.01 14.27 -5.78
CA LEU A 179 14.68 13.92 -7.17
C LEU A 179 13.19 14.08 -7.49
N VAL A 180 12.41 14.53 -6.53
CA VAL A 180 10.96 14.73 -6.63
C VAL A 180 10.59 16.12 -6.13
N ASP A 181 9.45 16.64 -6.55
CA ASP A 181 8.93 17.92 -6.11
C ASP A 181 7.70 17.75 -5.22
N LYS A 182 7.41 18.78 -4.40
CA LYS A 182 6.17 18.80 -3.61
C LYS A 182 4.96 18.77 -4.53
N GLY A 183 4.05 17.82 -4.28
CA GLY A 183 2.85 17.56 -5.06
C GLY A 183 2.99 16.37 -6.00
N ASP A 184 4.20 15.84 -6.21
CA ASP A 184 4.40 14.65 -7.03
C ASP A 184 3.73 13.42 -6.39
N THR A 185 3.12 12.59 -7.25
CA THR A 185 2.67 11.25 -6.87
C THR A 185 3.82 10.28 -7.07
N VAL A 186 4.09 9.46 -6.09
CA VAL A 186 5.14 8.43 -6.12
C VAL A 186 4.54 7.07 -5.83
N SER A 187 5.13 6.04 -6.45
CA SER A 187 4.80 4.65 -6.21
C SER A 187 5.82 3.99 -5.31
N GLU A 188 5.42 2.92 -4.63
CA GLU A 188 6.31 2.06 -3.85
C GLU A 188 7.53 1.65 -4.68
N GLY A 189 8.74 1.87 -4.15
CA GLY A 189 10.00 1.53 -4.80
C GLY A 189 10.61 2.61 -5.71
N ASP A 190 9.87 3.70 -6.01
CA ASP A 190 10.40 4.82 -6.79
C ASP A 190 11.61 5.46 -6.11
N ILE A 191 12.62 5.86 -6.89
CA ILE A 191 13.78 6.59 -6.39
C ILE A 191 13.38 8.05 -6.21
N ILE A 192 13.29 8.50 -4.96
CA ILE A 192 12.84 9.84 -4.60
C ILE A 192 13.96 10.80 -4.25
N ALA A 193 15.14 10.26 -3.90
CA ALA A 193 16.27 11.06 -3.45
C ALA A 193 17.59 10.26 -3.49
N LEU A 194 18.70 10.94 -3.22
CA LEU A 194 20.00 10.34 -2.95
C LEU A 194 20.41 10.61 -1.50
N SER A 195 20.91 9.59 -0.82
CA SER A 195 21.40 9.68 0.55
C SER A 195 22.61 10.61 0.69
N GLY A 196 22.82 11.17 1.87
CA GLY A 196 23.90 12.10 2.14
C GLY A 196 24.25 12.22 3.62
N SER A 197 24.61 13.43 4.02
CA SER A 197 24.97 13.80 5.41
C SER A 197 24.65 15.27 5.68
N THR A 198 23.56 15.80 5.09
CA THR A 198 23.13 17.18 5.29
C THR A 198 22.41 17.35 6.63
N GLY A 199 22.35 18.59 7.13
CA GLY A 199 21.73 18.87 8.42
C GLY A 199 22.54 18.36 9.61
N ARG A 200 21.85 17.87 10.66
CA ARG A 200 22.47 17.38 11.88
C ARG A 200 22.84 15.89 11.76
N SER A 201 23.94 15.61 11.10
CA SER A 201 24.43 14.26 10.82
C SER A 201 25.90 14.11 11.18
N THR A 202 26.30 12.96 11.73
CA THR A 202 27.68 12.62 12.06
C THR A 202 28.46 11.97 10.91
N GLY A 203 27.76 11.60 9.83
CA GLY A 203 28.34 10.95 8.66
C GLY A 203 27.26 10.45 7.70
N PRO A 204 27.63 9.96 6.51
CA PRO A 204 26.68 9.55 5.49
C PRO A 204 25.76 8.41 5.95
N HIS A 205 24.44 8.67 5.96
CA HIS A 205 23.40 7.70 6.26
C HIS A 205 22.04 8.22 5.76
N LEU A 206 21.04 7.34 5.70
CA LEU A 206 19.64 7.72 5.55
C LEU A 206 18.99 7.67 6.92
N HIS A 207 18.36 8.75 7.34
CA HIS A 207 17.42 8.78 8.45
C HIS A 207 16.00 8.60 7.91
N TYR A 208 15.28 7.58 8.39
CA TYR A 208 13.93 7.21 7.94
C TYR A 208 12.96 7.16 9.11
N GLU A 209 11.81 7.82 8.96
CA GLU A 209 10.73 7.83 9.95
C GLU A 209 9.42 7.34 9.34
N VAL A 210 8.66 6.57 10.12
CA VAL A 210 7.23 6.36 9.93
C VAL A 210 6.48 7.18 10.96
N ARG A 211 5.47 7.89 10.52
CA ARG A 211 4.68 8.75 11.42
C ARG A 211 3.19 8.43 11.27
N ARG A 212 2.50 8.44 12.38
CA ARG A 212 1.03 8.31 12.43
C ARG A 212 0.45 9.54 13.12
N ASN A 213 -0.45 10.24 12.43
CA ASN A 213 -1.05 11.49 12.90
C ASN A 213 0.00 12.51 13.42
N GLY A 214 1.10 12.62 12.69
CA GLY A 214 2.21 13.54 13.00
C GLY A 214 3.18 13.05 14.10
N GLN A 215 2.94 11.91 14.75
CA GLN A 215 3.85 11.32 15.75
C GLN A 215 4.68 10.19 15.13
N ALA A 216 5.97 10.16 15.43
CA ALA A 216 6.86 9.08 15.02
C ALA A 216 6.52 7.79 15.80
N VAL A 217 6.49 6.65 15.09
CA VAL A 217 6.09 5.35 15.62
C VAL A 217 7.09 4.27 15.27
#